data_40b2882b0498f4bb9cf7c2b192402a41
#
_entry.id   40b2882b0498f4bb9cf7c2b192402a41
#
_cell.length_a   1.000
_cell.length_b   1.000
_cell.length_c   1.000
_cell.angle_alpha   90.00
_cell.angle_beta   90.00
_cell.angle_gamma   90.00
#
_symmetry.space_group_name_H-M   'P 1'
#
loop_
_entity.id
_entity.type
_entity.pdbx_description
1 polymer ?
#
loop_
_entity_poly.entity_id
_entity_poly.type
_entity_poly.pdbx_seq_one_letter_code
_entity_poly.pdbx_strand_id
1 'polypeptide(L)'
;YLAGALGEGVSGKYDQNPLYRFDYFDCETYVDTVMALVLAKNLTDFRSKINQIRYKQANVNFTQRNHFPSADWIPNNKKNGFIRELTYFIAGQKTKVSRAQINRRSWYHYLTADRIQIAYLTPQEKESRLTQLKSEGETLYFSKKVSIAYIPVFELLRNPKLRQKIPSGSLIFFVGHDTYLTSRIGTPMNVLHMGFAIWNKGQLYCRMASSKAKRVLDVRFQDYLKTYLPLGTLDGISVWAIQA
;
A
#
# COMPACT_ATOMS: atom_id res chain seq x y z
N TYR A 1 -3.75 -15.09 -1.71
CA TYR A 1 -3.96 -13.70 -2.08
C TYR A 1 -5.44 -13.38 -2.20
N LEU A 2 -5.88 -12.34 -1.55
CA LEU A 2 -7.25 -11.82 -1.61
C LEU A 2 -7.18 -10.29 -1.64
N ALA A 3 -7.63 -9.65 -2.72
CA ALA A 3 -7.71 -8.19 -2.79
C ALA A 3 -8.75 -7.68 -1.80
N GLY A 4 -8.39 -6.64 -1.03
CA GLY A 4 -9.26 -6.12 0.01
C GLY A 4 -9.49 -7.09 1.17
N ALA A 5 -8.49 -7.89 1.54
CA ALA A 5 -8.61 -8.94 2.56
C ALA A 5 -9.02 -8.44 3.95
N LEU A 6 -8.80 -7.16 4.27
CA LEU A 6 -9.17 -6.53 5.53
C LEU A 6 -10.17 -5.40 5.31
N GLY A 7 -11.19 -5.36 6.16
CA GLY A 7 -12.28 -4.39 6.14
C GLY A 7 -12.49 -3.68 7.47
N GLU A 8 -13.73 -3.28 7.73
CA GLU A 8 -14.15 -2.53 8.92
C GLU A 8 -14.63 -3.45 10.06
N GLY A 9 -14.58 -4.78 9.86
CA GLY A 9 -15.14 -5.76 10.80
C GLY A 9 -16.66 -5.90 10.69
N VAL A 10 -17.25 -6.72 11.55
CA VAL A 10 -18.67 -7.12 11.50
C VAL A 10 -19.65 -5.94 11.58
N SER A 11 -19.25 -4.83 12.16
CA SER A 11 -20.06 -3.59 12.26
C SER A 11 -19.81 -2.62 11.10
N GLY A 12 -18.99 -3.00 10.13
CA GLY A 12 -18.63 -2.16 8.99
C GLY A 12 -19.84 -1.70 8.19
N LYS A 13 -19.89 -0.42 7.87
CA LYS A 13 -20.97 0.18 7.10
C LYS A 13 -20.94 -0.23 5.63
N TYR A 14 -19.73 -0.43 5.07
CA TYR A 14 -19.52 -0.70 3.66
C TYR A 14 -18.73 -1.99 3.41
N ASP A 15 -17.84 -2.37 4.33
CA ASP A 15 -16.92 -3.48 4.17
C ASP A 15 -16.79 -4.27 5.47
N GLN A 16 -17.55 -5.37 5.60
CA GLN A 16 -17.57 -6.24 6.78
C GLN A 16 -16.48 -7.33 6.77
N ASN A 17 -15.51 -7.25 5.87
CA ASN A 17 -14.31 -8.06 6.00
C ASN A 17 -13.64 -7.83 7.36
N PRO A 18 -12.94 -8.83 7.91
CA PRO A 18 -12.36 -8.73 9.24
C PRO A 18 -11.36 -7.58 9.36
N LEU A 19 -11.24 -7.00 10.56
CA LEU A 19 -10.24 -5.97 10.85
C LEU A 19 -8.80 -6.48 10.71
N TYR A 20 -8.58 -7.77 10.96
CA TYR A 20 -7.32 -8.48 10.78
C TYR A 20 -7.56 -9.96 10.52
N ARG A 21 -6.64 -10.58 9.77
CA ARG A 21 -6.61 -12.02 9.49
C ARG A 21 -5.18 -12.43 9.13
N PHE A 22 -4.90 -13.75 9.18
CA PHE A 22 -3.56 -14.29 8.93
C PHE A 22 -3.52 -15.33 7.79
N ASP A 23 -4.64 -15.55 7.11
CA ASP A 23 -4.82 -16.56 6.07
C ASP A 23 -4.81 -15.98 4.65
N TYR A 24 -5.32 -14.75 4.45
CA TYR A 24 -5.38 -14.07 3.15
C TYR A 24 -4.86 -12.65 3.21
N PHE A 25 -4.14 -12.25 2.14
CA PHE A 25 -3.55 -10.92 2.02
C PHE A 25 -3.57 -10.42 0.57
N ASP A 26 -3.66 -9.12 0.38
CA ASP A 26 -3.06 -8.39 -0.73
C ASP A 26 -1.74 -7.74 -0.28
N CYS A 27 -1.10 -6.95 -1.18
CA CYS A 27 0.20 -6.38 -0.86
C CYS A 27 0.15 -5.38 0.31
N GLU A 28 -0.90 -4.57 0.40
CA GLU A 28 -1.06 -3.58 1.47
C GLU A 28 -1.42 -4.26 2.79
N THR A 29 -2.43 -5.13 2.79
CA THR A 29 -2.88 -5.82 4.01
C THR A 29 -1.83 -6.78 4.58
N TYR A 30 -0.95 -7.33 3.74
CA TYR A 30 0.23 -8.08 4.19
C TYR A 30 1.21 -7.18 4.94
N VAL A 31 1.56 -6.03 4.35
CA VAL A 31 2.46 -5.06 4.99
C VAL A 31 1.86 -4.52 6.28
N ASP A 32 0.58 -4.16 6.28
CA ASP A 32 -0.14 -3.67 7.47
C ASP A 32 -0.06 -4.67 8.62
N THR A 33 -0.34 -5.95 8.33
CA THR A 33 -0.36 -7.02 9.33
C THR A 33 1.03 -7.28 9.90
N VAL A 34 2.06 -7.42 9.05
CA VAL A 34 3.44 -7.63 9.50
C VAL A 34 3.94 -6.43 10.29
N MET A 35 3.68 -5.21 9.84
CA MET A 35 4.08 -4.00 10.54
C MET A 35 3.40 -3.88 11.91
N ALA A 36 2.10 -4.19 11.98
CA ALA A 36 1.37 -4.21 13.26
C ALA A 36 1.94 -5.24 14.24
N LEU A 37 2.34 -6.44 13.75
CA LEU A 37 2.98 -7.47 14.57
C LEU A 37 4.36 -7.02 15.10
N VAL A 38 5.15 -6.32 14.29
CA VAL A 38 6.47 -5.81 14.68
C VAL A 38 6.36 -4.71 15.73
N LEU A 39 5.34 -3.85 15.62
CA LEU A 39 5.13 -2.70 16.51
C LEU A 39 4.42 -3.07 17.82
N ALA A 40 3.75 -4.22 17.86
CA ALA A 40 2.88 -4.59 18.98
C ALA A 40 3.62 -5.34 20.10
N LYS A 41 3.25 -5.06 21.35
CA LYS A 41 3.75 -5.75 22.54
C LYS A 41 2.93 -7.00 22.90
N ASN A 42 1.67 -7.05 22.48
CA ASN A 42 0.73 -8.14 22.73
C ASN A 42 -0.46 -8.06 21.74
N LEU A 43 -1.40 -9.01 21.83
CA LEU A 43 -2.55 -9.07 20.91
C LEU A 43 -3.48 -7.85 21.00
N THR A 44 -3.67 -7.28 22.17
CA THR A 44 -4.49 -6.07 22.33
C THR A 44 -3.83 -4.87 21.66
N ASP A 45 -2.52 -4.71 21.84
CA ASP A 45 -1.74 -3.67 21.19
C ASP A 45 -1.70 -3.89 19.65
N PHE A 46 -1.57 -5.15 19.18
CA PHE A 46 -1.67 -5.49 17.76
C PHE A 46 -2.99 -5.00 17.14
N ARG A 47 -4.13 -5.23 17.81
CA ARG A 47 -5.45 -4.75 17.34
C ARG A 47 -5.50 -3.22 17.28
N SER A 48 -4.87 -2.54 18.23
CA SER A 48 -4.74 -1.08 18.19
C SER A 48 -3.83 -0.62 17.05
N LYS A 49 -2.66 -1.25 16.89
CA LYS A 49 -1.68 -0.91 15.84
C LYS A 49 -2.24 -1.09 14.43
N ILE A 50 -2.94 -2.20 14.15
CA ILE A 50 -3.52 -2.43 12.83
C ILE A 50 -4.51 -1.32 12.45
N ASN A 51 -5.33 -0.85 13.40
CA ASN A 51 -6.27 0.25 13.17
C ASN A 51 -5.53 1.59 12.96
N GLN A 52 -4.47 1.88 13.75
CA GLN A 52 -3.66 3.08 13.59
C GLN A 52 -2.92 3.12 12.25
N ILE A 53 -2.47 1.98 11.74
CA ILE A 53 -1.79 1.86 10.45
C ILE A 53 -2.77 2.11 9.30
N ARG A 54 -3.95 1.50 9.36
CA ARG A 54 -4.91 1.43 8.25
C ARG A 54 -5.85 2.62 8.17
N TYR A 55 -6.13 3.29 9.29
CA TYR A 55 -7.17 4.32 9.37
C TYR A 55 -6.63 5.62 9.97
N LYS A 56 -7.11 6.76 9.47
CA LYS A 56 -6.83 8.06 10.06
C LYS A 56 -7.33 8.08 11.50
N GLN A 57 -6.42 8.45 12.43
CA GLN A 57 -6.73 8.53 13.87
C GLN A 57 -7.34 7.22 14.44
N ALA A 58 -7.02 6.08 13.84
CA ALA A 58 -7.60 4.77 14.16
C ALA A 58 -9.13 4.70 14.05
N ASN A 59 -9.77 5.64 13.33
CA ASN A 59 -11.22 5.66 13.13
C ASN A 59 -11.59 4.65 12.02
N VAL A 60 -12.08 3.49 12.44
CA VAL A 60 -12.44 2.38 11.56
C VAL A 60 -13.70 2.72 10.76
N ASN A 61 -13.49 3.23 9.57
CA ASN A 61 -14.54 3.61 8.64
C ASN A 61 -13.95 3.63 7.22
N PHE A 62 -14.72 3.25 6.21
CA PHE A 62 -14.27 3.21 4.81
C PHE A 62 -13.69 4.56 4.36
N THR A 63 -14.32 5.66 4.67
CA THR A 63 -13.90 7.01 4.29
C THR A 63 -12.64 7.48 5.03
N GLN A 64 -12.29 6.87 6.15
CA GLN A 64 -11.09 7.15 6.93
C GLN A 64 -9.95 6.15 6.66
N ARG A 65 -10.21 5.11 5.85
CA ARG A 65 -9.17 4.17 5.43
C ARG A 65 -8.09 4.88 4.60
N ASN A 66 -6.85 4.48 4.77
CA ASN A 66 -5.70 5.00 4.03
C ASN A 66 -5.61 4.32 2.65
N HIS A 67 -6.50 4.68 1.71
CA HIS A 67 -6.65 4.03 0.41
C HIS A 67 -5.48 4.28 -0.56
N PHE A 68 -4.71 5.35 -0.36
CA PHE A 68 -3.65 5.75 -1.27
C PHE A 68 -2.30 5.77 -0.55
N PRO A 69 -1.31 4.94 -0.94
CA PRO A 69 -0.03 4.87 -0.24
C PRO A 69 0.63 6.23 -0.05
N SER A 70 0.81 7.02 -1.11
CA SER A 70 1.49 8.31 -1.04
C SER A 70 0.64 9.46 -0.49
N ALA A 71 -0.70 9.39 -0.61
CA ALA A 71 -1.60 10.45 -0.15
C ALA A 71 -2.06 10.29 1.30
N ASP A 72 -2.22 9.05 1.74
CA ASP A 72 -2.86 8.70 3.01
C ASP A 72 -1.95 7.83 3.90
N TRP A 73 -1.56 6.65 3.41
CA TRP A 73 -0.90 5.62 4.22
C TRP A 73 0.47 6.07 4.75
N ILE A 74 1.36 6.54 3.87
CA ILE A 74 2.69 7.03 4.25
C ILE A 74 2.58 8.25 5.18
N PRO A 75 1.81 9.31 4.86
CA PRO A 75 1.65 10.45 5.77
C PRO A 75 1.09 10.07 7.14
N ASN A 76 0.09 9.19 7.20
CA ASN A 76 -0.49 8.71 8.44
C ASN A 76 0.54 7.96 9.30
N ASN A 77 1.23 6.98 8.71
CA ASN A 77 2.19 6.15 9.43
C ASN A 77 3.48 6.91 9.81
N LYS A 78 3.89 7.89 9.00
CA LYS A 78 4.95 8.83 9.37
C LYS A 78 4.55 9.71 10.55
N LYS A 79 3.33 10.26 10.55
CA LYS A 79 2.79 11.07 11.66
C LYS A 79 2.71 10.27 12.95
N ASN A 80 2.35 8.99 12.89
CA ASN A 80 2.29 8.09 14.02
C ASN A 80 3.69 7.65 14.52
N GLY A 81 4.77 8.04 13.84
CA GLY A 81 6.13 7.64 14.20
C GLY A 81 6.47 6.18 13.85
N PHE A 82 5.64 5.49 13.07
CA PHE A 82 5.82 4.06 12.75
C PHE A 82 6.82 3.80 11.65
N ILE A 83 7.06 4.79 10.78
CA ILE A 83 7.98 4.65 9.65
C ILE A 83 8.86 5.89 9.47
N ARG A 84 10.09 5.66 8.97
CA ARG A 84 11.05 6.70 8.61
C ARG A 84 11.63 6.46 7.23
N GLU A 85 11.71 7.51 6.42
CA GLU A 85 12.24 7.47 5.05
C GLU A 85 13.75 7.22 5.07
N LEU A 86 14.24 6.34 4.19
CA LEU A 86 15.64 5.98 4.02
C LEU A 86 16.18 6.22 2.61
N THR A 87 15.34 6.53 1.63
CA THR A 87 15.69 6.60 0.21
C THR A 87 16.84 7.58 -0.05
N TYR A 88 16.76 8.78 0.52
CA TYR A 88 17.81 9.79 0.39
C TYR A 88 19.11 9.38 1.09
N PHE A 89 19.03 8.76 2.26
CA PHE A 89 20.20 8.25 2.97
C PHE A 89 20.92 7.16 2.17
N ILE A 90 20.17 6.29 1.50
CA ILE A 90 20.72 5.19 0.69
C ILE A 90 21.33 5.72 -0.60
N ALA A 91 20.60 6.56 -1.35
CA ALA A 91 20.93 6.92 -2.73
C ALA A 91 21.51 8.33 -2.93
N GLY A 92 21.39 9.22 -1.93
CA GLY A 92 21.90 10.59 -2.03
C GLY A 92 21.41 11.31 -3.27
N GLN A 93 22.33 11.86 -4.06
CA GLN A 93 22.02 12.60 -5.29
C GLN A 93 21.41 11.76 -6.42
N LYS A 94 21.45 10.41 -6.33
CA LYS A 94 20.79 9.51 -7.27
C LYS A 94 19.29 9.39 -7.04
N THR A 95 18.79 9.93 -5.94
CA THR A 95 17.36 9.96 -5.63
C THR A 95 16.61 10.83 -6.63
N LYS A 96 15.48 10.32 -7.11
CA LYS A 96 14.51 11.05 -7.92
C LYS A 96 13.21 11.20 -7.14
N VAL A 97 12.28 12.02 -7.65
CA VAL A 97 10.99 12.27 -7.03
C VAL A 97 9.88 12.04 -8.05
N SER A 98 8.99 11.11 -7.74
CA SER A 98 7.75 10.92 -8.49
C SER A 98 6.66 11.82 -7.91
N ARG A 99 5.83 12.40 -8.78
CA ARG A 99 4.70 13.27 -8.43
C ARG A 99 3.43 12.77 -9.06
N ALA A 100 2.33 12.84 -8.32
CA ALA A 100 1.00 12.54 -8.84
C ALA A 100 -0.01 13.53 -8.25
N GLN A 101 -1.14 13.68 -8.93
CA GLN A 101 -2.29 14.40 -8.42
C GLN A 101 -3.44 13.41 -8.22
N ILE A 102 -3.61 12.95 -6.98
CA ILE A 102 -4.62 11.98 -6.62
C ILE A 102 -5.96 12.69 -6.48
N ASN A 103 -6.93 12.29 -7.30
CA ASN A 103 -8.29 12.79 -7.28
C ASN A 103 -9.19 11.78 -6.57
N ARG A 104 -9.44 12.01 -5.27
CA ARG A 104 -10.27 11.13 -4.44
C ARG A 104 -11.73 11.12 -4.89
N ARG A 105 -12.27 12.28 -5.30
CA ARG A 105 -13.64 12.37 -5.80
C ARG A 105 -13.84 11.50 -7.05
N SER A 106 -12.94 11.62 -8.02
CA SER A 106 -12.98 10.77 -9.21
C SER A 106 -12.88 9.28 -8.82
N TRP A 107 -11.97 8.92 -7.90
CA TRP A 107 -11.85 7.54 -7.42
C TRP A 107 -13.17 7.01 -6.82
N TYR A 108 -13.88 7.78 -5.99
CA TYR A 108 -15.20 7.36 -5.47
C TYR A 108 -16.22 7.13 -6.58
N HIS A 109 -16.23 7.97 -7.63
CA HIS A 109 -17.12 7.76 -8.79
C HIS A 109 -16.84 6.45 -9.53
N TYR A 110 -15.57 6.01 -9.57
CA TYR A 110 -15.16 4.76 -10.21
C TYR A 110 -15.37 3.51 -9.33
N LEU A 111 -15.80 3.65 -8.08
CA LEU A 111 -16.13 2.49 -7.25
C LEU A 111 -17.34 1.76 -7.83
N THR A 112 -17.31 0.44 -7.71
CA THR A 112 -18.35 -0.48 -8.16
C THR A 112 -18.90 -1.27 -6.96
N ALA A 113 -20.06 -1.92 -7.10
CA ALA A 113 -20.77 -2.57 -6.01
C ALA A 113 -19.98 -3.72 -5.34
N ASP A 114 -18.93 -4.23 -5.99
CA ASP A 114 -17.98 -5.19 -5.42
C ASP A 114 -17.18 -4.62 -4.23
N ARG A 115 -17.18 -3.30 -4.05
CA ARG A 115 -16.59 -2.64 -2.85
C ARG A 115 -17.49 -2.71 -1.63
N ILE A 116 -18.77 -3.03 -1.81
CA ILE A 116 -19.71 -3.25 -0.72
C ILE A 116 -19.62 -4.71 -0.29
N GLN A 117 -18.80 -4.96 0.74
CA GLN A 117 -18.49 -6.29 1.25
C GLN A 117 -19.38 -6.63 2.45
N ILE A 118 -20.69 -6.70 2.20
CA ILE A 118 -21.73 -7.11 3.16
C ILE A 118 -22.47 -8.29 2.55
N ALA A 119 -22.30 -9.48 3.14
CA ALA A 119 -22.67 -10.74 2.50
C ALA A 119 -24.20 -10.92 2.31
N TYR A 120 -24.99 -10.39 3.24
CA TYR A 120 -26.46 -10.57 3.25
C TYR A 120 -27.22 -9.57 2.38
N LEU A 121 -26.56 -8.58 1.78
CA LEU A 121 -27.21 -7.60 0.90
C LEU A 121 -27.47 -8.18 -0.49
N THR A 122 -28.66 -7.91 -0.99
CA THR A 122 -29.02 -8.13 -2.39
C THR A 122 -28.21 -7.23 -3.32
N PRO A 123 -28.13 -7.51 -4.64
CA PRO A 123 -27.48 -6.63 -5.61
C PRO A 123 -28.02 -5.19 -5.56
N GLN A 124 -29.32 -5.01 -5.46
CA GLN A 124 -29.99 -3.69 -5.39
C GLN A 124 -29.60 -2.93 -4.11
N GLU A 125 -29.54 -3.61 -2.98
CA GLU A 125 -29.12 -3.00 -1.71
C GLU A 125 -27.63 -2.62 -1.74
N LYS A 126 -26.77 -3.42 -2.40
CA LYS A 126 -25.37 -3.06 -2.62
C LYS A 126 -25.21 -1.81 -3.48
N GLU A 127 -25.99 -1.66 -4.55
CA GLU A 127 -25.98 -0.44 -5.37
C GLU A 127 -26.46 0.78 -4.59
N SER A 128 -27.53 0.65 -3.79
CA SER A 128 -27.99 1.72 -2.90
C SER A 128 -26.89 2.12 -1.90
N ARG A 129 -26.23 1.14 -1.31
CA ARG A 129 -25.12 1.38 -0.36
C ARG A 129 -23.91 2.00 -1.05
N LEU A 130 -23.61 1.61 -2.28
CA LEU A 130 -22.57 2.23 -3.10
C LEU A 130 -22.87 3.69 -3.40
N THR A 131 -24.12 4.01 -3.77
CA THR A 131 -24.56 5.39 -3.99
C THR A 131 -24.34 6.25 -2.74
N GLN A 132 -24.70 5.74 -1.56
CA GLN A 132 -24.42 6.41 -0.30
C GLN A 132 -22.93 6.62 -0.07
N LEU A 133 -22.08 5.60 -0.31
CA LEU A 133 -20.62 5.70 -0.18
C LEU A 133 -20.04 6.76 -1.12
N LYS A 134 -20.50 6.83 -2.37
CA LYS A 134 -20.08 7.84 -3.34
C LYS A 134 -20.44 9.24 -2.87
N SER A 135 -21.66 9.44 -2.38
CA SER A 135 -22.12 10.72 -1.82
C SER A 135 -21.27 11.16 -0.62
N GLU A 136 -20.95 10.26 0.32
CA GLU A 136 -20.03 10.55 1.42
C GLU A 136 -18.62 10.91 0.91
N GLY A 137 -18.15 10.21 -0.13
CA GLY A 137 -16.86 10.48 -0.76
C GLY A 137 -16.74 11.86 -1.39
N GLU A 138 -17.85 12.41 -1.88
CA GLU A 138 -17.90 13.77 -2.45
C GLU A 138 -17.64 14.88 -1.43
N THR A 139 -17.95 14.64 -0.16
CA THR A 139 -17.71 15.60 0.93
C THR A 139 -16.23 15.67 1.36
N LEU A 140 -15.41 14.70 0.94
CA LEU A 140 -13.99 14.66 1.22
C LEU A 140 -13.22 15.59 0.27
N TYR A 141 -11.95 15.88 0.58
CA TYR A 141 -11.13 16.64 -0.36
C TYR A 141 -11.08 15.94 -1.73
N PHE A 142 -11.17 16.70 -2.82
CA PHE A 142 -11.29 16.15 -4.17
C PHE A 142 -9.94 15.93 -4.87
N SER A 143 -8.88 16.62 -4.49
CA SER A 143 -7.58 16.50 -5.15
C SER A 143 -6.42 16.80 -4.20
N LYS A 144 -5.36 15.99 -4.27
CA LYS A 144 -4.12 16.17 -3.50
C LYS A 144 -2.89 15.93 -4.37
N LYS A 145 -2.01 16.93 -4.46
CA LYS A 145 -0.68 16.76 -5.02
C LYS A 145 0.19 15.98 -4.02
N VAL A 146 0.81 14.90 -4.49
CA VAL A 146 1.67 14.03 -3.69
C VAL A 146 3.02 13.86 -4.35
N SER A 147 4.03 13.57 -3.53
CA SER A 147 5.36 13.24 -4.00
C SER A 147 5.95 12.11 -3.18
N ILE A 148 6.77 11.28 -3.81
CA ILE A 148 7.54 10.22 -3.15
C ILE A 148 8.93 10.15 -3.75
N ALA A 149 9.95 10.12 -2.88
CA ALA A 149 11.32 9.92 -3.29
C ALA A 149 11.57 8.46 -3.68
N TYR A 150 12.36 8.21 -4.72
CA TYR A 150 12.68 6.86 -5.15
C TYR A 150 14.11 6.72 -5.68
N ILE A 151 14.63 5.52 -5.62
CA ILE A 151 15.89 5.10 -6.24
C ILE A 151 15.53 4.50 -7.60
N PRO A 152 16.03 5.04 -8.72
CA PRO A 152 15.71 4.53 -10.06
C PRO A 152 16.08 3.05 -10.24
N VAL A 153 15.23 2.30 -10.97
CA VAL A 153 15.46 0.86 -11.27
C VAL A 153 16.87 0.64 -11.86
N PHE A 154 17.26 1.49 -12.78
CA PHE A 154 18.56 1.44 -13.42
C PHE A 154 19.73 1.53 -12.43
N GLU A 155 19.67 2.44 -11.45
CA GLU A 155 20.69 2.57 -10.41
C GLU A 155 20.74 1.34 -9.52
N LEU A 156 19.58 0.78 -9.19
CA LEU A 156 19.49 -0.46 -8.39
C LEU A 156 20.06 -1.67 -9.11
N LEU A 157 19.84 -1.80 -10.41
CA LEU A 157 20.34 -2.94 -11.18
C LEU A 157 21.84 -2.89 -11.41
N ARG A 158 22.40 -1.70 -11.67
CA ARG A 158 23.83 -1.50 -11.98
C ARG A 158 24.72 -1.40 -10.75
N ASN A 159 24.21 -1.00 -9.60
CA ASN A 159 25.04 -0.69 -8.44
C ASN A 159 24.79 -1.66 -7.26
N PRO A 160 25.60 -2.74 -7.14
CA PRO A 160 25.50 -3.65 -6.00
C PRO A 160 25.68 -2.96 -4.64
N LYS A 161 26.64 -2.01 -4.55
CA LYS A 161 26.92 -1.27 -3.31
C LYS A 161 25.71 -0.44 -2.85
N LEU A 162 24.90 0.04 -3.79
CA LEU A 162 23.66 0.77 -3.46
C LEU A 162 22.62 -0.16 -2.83
N ARG A 163 22.45 -1.35 -3.41
CA ARG A 163 21.54 -2.37 -2.85
C ARG A 163 21.95 -2.84 -1.46
N GLN A 164 23.27 -2.98 -1.21
CA GLN A 164 23.83 -3.39 0.09
C GLN A 164 23.47 -2.42 1.23
N LYS A 165 23.17 -1.15 0.90
CA LYS A 165 22.73 -0.15 1.89
C LYS A 165 21.26 -0.30 2.29
N ILE A 166 20.46 -1.12 1.59
CA ILE A 166 19.06 -1.35 1.94
C ILE A 166 19.01 -2.29 3.15
N PRO A 167 18.51 -1.85 4.32
CA PRO A 167 18.47 -2.71 5.50
C PRO A 167 17.45 -3.85 5.32
N SER A 168 17.74 -5.03 5.89
CA SER A 168 16.74 -6.10 5.99
C SER A 168 15.59 -5.67 6.90
N GLY A 169 14.35 -6.05 6.54
CA GLY A 169 13.13 -5.61 7.22
C GLY A 169 12.61 -4.24 6.78
N SER A 170 13.30 -3.54 5.87
CA SER A 170 12.78 -2.28 5.32
C SER A 170 11.52 -2.49 4.51
N LEU A 171 10.57 -1.56 4.63
CA LEU A 171 9.45 -1.41 3.71
C LEU A 171 9.96 -0.94 2.35
N ILE A 172 9.46 -1.53 1.28
CA ILE A 172 9.71 -1.12 -0.09
C ILE A 172 8.39 -0.74 -0.75
N PHE A 173 8.31 0.49 -1.26
CA PHE A 173 7.25 0.92 -2.16
C PHE A 173 7.80 0.92 -3.58
N PHE A 174 7.11 0.23 -4.48
CA PHE A 174 7.40 0.22 -5.90
C PHE A 174 6.77 1.46 -6.53
N VAL A 175 7.62 2.43 -6.86
CA VAL A 175 7.23 3.74 -7.38
C VAL A 175 7.17 3.70 -8.89
N GLY A 176 6.07 4.18 -9.45
CA GLY A 176 5.88 4.19 -10.89
C GLY A 176 4.51 4.71 -11.27
N HIS A 177 4.14 4.50 -12.53
CA HIS A 177 2.86 4.94 -13.07
C HIS A 177 2.28 3.86 -13.99
N ASP A 178 0.96 3.73 -13.95
CA ASP A 178 0.23 2.78 -14.76
C ASP A 178 -1.04 3.46 -15.30
N THR A 179 -1.03 3.76 -16.59
CA THR A 179 -2.15 4.41 -17.26
C THR A 179 -3.39 3.52 -17.34
N TYR A 180 -3.20 2.21 -17.48
CA TYR A 180 -4.30 1.25 -17.45
C TYR A 180 -4.97 1.21 -16.07
N LEU A 181 -4.18 1.18 -15.00
CA LEU A 181 -4.74 1.29 -13.64
C LEU A 181 -5.47 2.62 -13.46
N THR A 182 -4.87 3.73 -13.90
CA THR A 182 -5.48 5.08 -13.82
C THR A 182 -6.86 5.11 -14.49
N SER A 183 -7.01 4.52 -15.68
CA SER A 183 -8.31 4.47 -16.39
C SER A 183 -9.36 3.64 -15.65
N ARG A 184 -8.93 2.63 -14.89
CA ARG A 184 -9.84 1.76 -14.14
C ARG A 184 -10.30 2.33 -12.79
N ILE A 185 -9.46 3.13 -12.14
CA ILE A 185 -9.76 3.65 -10.79
C ILE A 185 -10.03 5.16 -10.77
N GLY A 186 -9.97 5.83 -11.92
CA GLY A 186 -10.30 7.25 -12.07
C GLY A 186 -9.28 8.24 -11.50
N THR A 187 -8.10 7.78 -11.07
CA THR A 187 -7.05 8.65 -10.54
C THR A 187 -5.66 8.02 -10.73
N PRO A 188 -4.62 8.82 -10.99
CA PRO A 188 -3.27 8.29 -11.05
C PRO A 188 -2.77 7.87 -9.66
N MET A 189 -1.92 6.85 -9.63
CA MET A 189 -1.15 6.44 -8.45
C MET A 189 0.33 6.44 -8.79
N ASN A 190 1.17 6.81 -7.83
CA ASN A 190 2.63 6.76 -7.95
C ASN A 190 3.29 5.71 -7.06
N VAL A 191 2.50 4.84 -6.44
CA VAL A 191 2.93 3.60 -5.78
C VAL A 191 2.06 2.47 -6.29
N LEU A 192 2.68 1.49 -6.93
CA LEU A 192 1.99 0.39 -7.61
C LEU A 192 1.96 -0.90 -6.78
N HIS A 193 2.91 -1.06 -5.87
CA HIS A 193 3.07 -2.27 -5.07
C HIS A 193 3.90 -1.99 -3.81
N MET A 194 3.84 -2.89 -2.81
CA MET A 194 4.63 -2.79 -1.59
C MET A 194 5.01 -4.17 -1.04
N GLY A 195 6.08 -4.20 -0.24
CA GLY A 195 6.61 -5.40 0.38
C GLY A 195 7.79 -5.08 1.30
N PHE A 196 8.57 -6.11 1.66
CA PHE A 196 9.74 -5.99 2.54
C PHE A 196 11.03 -6.39 1.83
N ALA A 197 12.11 -5.67 2.10
CA ALA A 197 13.45 -6.09 1.76
C ALA A 197 13.94 -7.15 2.75
N ILE A 198 14.37 -8.30 2.27
CA ILE A 198 14.89 -9.38 3.11
C ILE A 198 16.26 -9.83 2.58
N TRP A 199 17.29 -9.72 3.43
CA TRP A 199 18.60 -10.31 3.15
C TRP A 199 18.63 -11.76 3.61
N ASN A 200 18.97 -12.67 2.69
CA ASN A 200 19.18 -14.08 3.00
C ASN A 200 20.43 -14.59 2.27
N LYS A 201 21.41 -15.13 3.00
CA LYS A 201 22.67 -15.65 2.48
C LYS A 201 23.36 -14.71 1.47
N GLY A 202 23.44 -13.41 1.81
CA GLY A 202 24.07 -12.38 0.98
C GLY A 202 23.28 -11.95 -0.26
N GLN A 203 22.06 -12.46 -0.44
CA GLN A 203 21.17 -12.11 -1.54
C GLN A 203 19.97 -11.31 -1.02
N LEU A 204 19.65 -10.21 -1.70
CA LEU A 204 18.46 -9.40 -1.40
C LEU A 204 17.21 -9.97 -2.10
N TYR A 205 16.14 -10.12 -1.34
CA TYR A 205 14.82 -10.53 -1.80
C TYR A 205 13.78 -9.44 -1.51
N CYS A 206 12.70 -9.43 -2.28
CA CYS A 206 11.46 -8.77 -1.92
C CYS A 206 10.48 -9.82 -1.42
N ARG A 207 10.01 -9.69 -0.16
CA ARG A 207 8.93 -10.49 0.41
C ARG A 207 7.62 -9.73 0.26
N MET A 208 6.64 -10.33 -0.41
CA MET A 208 5.40 -9.67 -0.77
C MET A 208 4.25 -10.65 -0.98
N ALA A 209 3.01 -10.17 -0.84
CA ALA A 209 1.83 -10.90 -1.30
C ALA A 209 1.65 -10.69 -2.81
N SER A 210 1.80 -11.76 -3.59
CA SER A 210 1.74 -11.72 -5.05
C SER A 210 0.36 -12.10 -5.58
N SER A 211 -0.28 -11.21 -6.33
CA SER A 211 -1.53 -11.50 -7.05
C SER A 211 -1.35 -12.56 -8.14
N LYS A 212 -0.18 -12.57 -8.78
CA LYS A 212 0.17 -13.56 -9.82
C LYS A 212 0.39 -14.96 -9.25
N ALA A 213 1.17 -15.06 -8.16
CA ALA A 213 1.48 -16.35 -7.51
C ALA A 213 0.40 -16.80 -6.51
N LYS A 214 -0.59 -15.95 -6.20
CA LYS A 214 -1.68 -16.19 -5.23
C LYS A 214 -1.22 -16.54 -3.81
N ARG A 215 0.01 -16.11 -3.43
CA ARG A 215 0.60 -16.36 -2.11
C ARG A 215 1.62 -15.30 -1.73
N VAL A 216 2.02 -15.30 -0.47
CA VAL A 216 3.22 -14.59 0.00
C VAL A 216 4.46 -15.37 -0.43
N LEU A 217 5.45 -14.70 -0.98
CA LEU A 217 6.69 -15.32 -1.44
C LEU A 217 7.87 -14.36 -1.40
N ASP A 218 9.07 -14.93 -1.41
CA ASP A 218 10.33 -14.23 -1.62
C ASP A 218 10.72 -14.31 -3.09
N VAL A 219 10.93 -13.16 -3.72
CA VAL A 219 11.47 -13.07 -5.08
C VAL A 219 12.82 -12.38 -5.01
N ARG A 220 13.82 -12.89 -5.73
CA ARG A 220 15.10 -12.18 -5.84
C ARG A 220 14.85 -10.76 -6.33
N PHE A 221 15.33 -9.80 -5.56
CA PHE A 221 15.01 -8.38 -5.75
C PHE A 221 15.33 -7.89 -7.17
N GLN A 222 16.50 -8.23 -7.70
CA GLN A 222 16.90 -7.82 -9.06
C GLN A 222 16.03 -8.48 -10.13
N ASP A 223 15.67 -9.75 -9.96
CA ASP A 223 14.85 -10.46 -10.94
C ASP A 223 13.45 -9.88 -10.97
N TYR A 224 12.91 -9.50 -9.81
CA TYR A 224 11.62 -8.82 -9.71
C TYR A 224 11.66 -7.45 -10.42
N LEU A 225 12.68 -6.63 -10.18
CA LEU A 225 12.84 -5.35 -10.89
C LEU A 225 12.92 -5.52 -12.41
N LYS A 226 13.60 -6.55 -12.89
CA LYS A 226 13.72 -6.83 -14.33
C LYS A 226 12.37 -7.15 -14.99
N THR A 227 11.41 -7.71 -14.26
CA THR A 227 10.09 -8.01 -14.83
C THR A 227 9.33 -6.76 -15.26
N TYR A 228 9.68 -5.59 -14.73
CA TYR A 228 9.04 -4.31 -15.08
C TYR A 228 9.72 -3.59 -16.26
N LEU A 229 10.95 -3.96 -16.63
CA LEU A 229 11.67 -3.26 -17.71
C LEU A 229 10.89 -3.26 -19.04
N PRO A 230 10.29 -4.38 -19.49
CA PRO A 230 9.51 -4.37 -20.73
C PRO A 230 8.22 -3.57 -20.63
N LEU A 231 7.70 -3.38 -19.42
CA LEU A 231 6.42 -2.72 -19.18
C LEU A 231 6.56 -1.19 -19.11
N GLY A 232 7.74 -0.68 -18.73
CA GLY A 232 7.99 0.75 -18.56
C GLY A 232 7.16 1.43 -17.45
N THR A 233 6.49 0.65 -16.57
CA THR A 233 5.59 1.17 -15.55
C THR A 233 6.26 1.47 -14.22
N LEU A 234 7.44 0.90 -13.95
CA LEU A 234 8.18 1.07 -12.70
C LEU A 234 9.35 2.05 -12.89
N ASP A 235 9.32 3.17 -12.17
CA ASP A 235 10.40 4.17 -12.12
C ASP A 235 11.51 3.74 -11.16
N GLY A 236 11.15 3.18 -9.99
CA GLY A 236 12.08 2.77 -8.96
C GLY A 236 11.45 2.30 -7.67
N ILE A 237 12.20 2.36 -6.58
CA ILE A 237 11.70 2.02 -5.25
C ILE A 237 11.92 3.16 -4.25
N SER A 238 10.98 3.29 -3.31
CA SER A 238 11.17 4.07 -2.08
C SER A 238 11.39 3.12 -0.92
N VAL A 239 12.36 3.43 -0.05
CA VAL A 239 12.78 2.55 1.06
C VAL A 239 12.51 3.25 2.38
N TRP A 240 11.86 2.54 3.32
CA TRP A 240 11.46 3.06 4.62
C TRP A 240 11.79 2.08 5.74
N ALA A 241 12.24 2.57 6.88
CA ALA A 241 12.42 1.77 8.09
C ALA A 241 11.12 1.74 8.90
N ILE A 242 10.81 0.59 9.52
CA ILE A 242 9.85 0.51 10.61
C ILE A 242 10.55 0.98 11.87
N GLN A 243 9.87 1.77 12.68
CA GLN A 243 10.35 2.30 13.97
C GLN A 243 9.62 1.58 15.11
N ALA A 244 10.16 0.43 15.52
CA ALA A 244 9.67 -0.37 16.64
C ALA A 244 10.31 0.10 17.97
#